data_3e0660dd2b2a63af2c943f39f48e7d86
#
_entry.id   3e0660dd2b2a63af2c943f39f48e7d86
#
_cell.length_a   1.000
_cell.length_b   1.000
_cell.length_c   1.000
_cell.angle_alpha   90.00
_cell.angle_beta   90.00
_cell.angle_gamma   90.00
#
_symmetry.space_group_name_H-M   'P 1'
#
loop_
_entity.id
_entity.type
_entity.pdbx_description
1 polymer ?
#
loop_
_entity_poly.entity_id
_entity_poly.type
_entity_poly.pdbx_seq_one_letter_code
_entity_poly.pdbx_strand_id
1 'polypeptide(L)'
;MTIPARLIAALADRYRLERELGQGGMATVYLAEDLKHKRRVAIKVLRAELAAVIGAERFVSEIQTTANLQHPHILALHDSGAADGFLYYVMPYVEGESLRDRLSREKQLPIADAVRIAGEVASALDYAHRQGVIHRDIKPENILLHDGRALVADFGIALAASRAGGTRTTETGMCLG
;
A
#
# COMPACT_ATOMS: atom_id res chain seq x y z
N MET A 1 -13.94 -2.78 14.22
CA MET A 1 -14.50 -1.46 13.83
C MET A 1 -15.51 -1.64 12.72
N THR A 2 -16.57 -0.83 12.69
CA THR A 2 -17.61 -0.93 11.66
C THR A 2 -17.17 -0.13 10.42
N ILE A 3 -17.26 -0.75 9.24
CA ILE A 3 -16.96 -0.08 7.96
C ILE A 3 -17.96 1.08 7.79
N PRO A 4 -17.53 2.29 7.40
CA PRO A 4 -18.43 3.43 7.19
C PRO A 4 -19.49 3.12 6.14
N ALA A 5 -20.77 3.35 6.44
CA ALA A 5 -21.89 3.07 5.52
C ALA A 5 -21.76 3.83 4.18
N ARG A 6 -21.25 5.07 4.21
CA ARG A 6 -20.97 5.85 2.99
C ARG A 6 -19.95 5.16 2.09
N LEU A 7 -18.88 4.59 2.66
CA LEU A 7 -17.86 3.88 1.89
C LEU A 7 -18.44 2.61 1.26
N ILE A 8 -19.24 1.85 2.03
CA ILE A 8 -19.92 0.67 1.49
C ILE A 8 -20.79 1.07 0.28
N ALA A 9 -21.61 2.10 0.42
CA ALA A 9 -22.49 2.57 -0.66
C ALA A 9 -21.69 3.07 -1.88
N ALA A 10 -20.60 3.80 -1.66
CA ALA A 10 -19.77 4.36 -2.72
C ALA A 10 -19.07 3.30 -3.58
N LEU A 11 -18.80 2.12 -3.04
CA LEU A 11 -18.08 1.03 -3.70
C LEU A 11 -18.99 -0.15 -4.09
N ALA A 12 -20.29 -0.14 -3.73
CA ALA A 12 -21.20 -1.26 -3.83
C ALA A 12 -21.38 -1.82 -5.25
N ASP A 13 -21.27 -1.00 -6.28
CA ASP A 13 -21.43 -1.42 -7.68
C ASP A 13 -20.32 -2.36 -8.15
N ARG A 14 -19.15 -2.31 -7.50
CA ARG A 14 -18.00 -3.06 -7.94
C ARG A 14 -17.34 -3.91 -6.85
N TYR A 15 -17.37 -3.46 -5.61
CA TYR A 15 -16.68 -4.12 -4.51
C TYR A 15 -17.61 -4.35 -3.33
N ARG A 16 -17.59 -5.54 -2.77
CA ARG A 16 -18.26 -5.86 -1.51
C ARG A 16 -17.22 -5.88 -0.39
N LEU A 17 -17.25 -4.83 0.44
CA LEU A 17 -16.37 -4.75 1.60
C LEU A 17 -16.77 -5.80 2.65
N GLU A 18 -15.79 -6.57 3.14
CA GLU A 18 -16.02 -7.64 4.11
C GLU A 18 -15.60 -7.24 5.53
N ARG A 19 -14.37 -6.79 5.69
CA ARG A 19 -13.81 -6.38 6.99
C ARG A 19 -12.60 -5.49 6.83
N GLU A 20 -12.24 -4.78 7.89
CA GLU A 20 -10.98 -4.06 8.00
C GLU A 20 -9.81 -5.07 8.16
N LEU A 21 -8.73 -4.83 7.43
CA LEU A 21 -7.47 -5.56 7.54
C LEU A 21 -6.47 -4.82 8.42
N GLY A 22 -6.49 -3.50 8.38
CA GLY A 22 -5.61 -2.67 9.18
C GLY A 22 -5.84 -1.18 8.95
N GLN A 23 -5.43 -0.37 9.92
CA GLN A 23 -5.51 1.07 9.88
C GLN A 23 -4.15 1.70 10.15
N GLY A 24 -3.73 2.60 9.28
CA GLY A 24 -2.51 3.40 9.43
C GLY A 24 -2.80 4.90 9.57
N GLY A 25 -1.73 5.68 9.71
CA GLY A 25 -1.83 7.14 9.79
C GLY A 25 -2.46 7.81 8.57
N MET A 26 -2.25 7.26 7.37
CA MET A 26 -2.67 7.86 6.09
C MET A 26 -3.87 7.17 5.45
N ALA A 27 -4.17 5.92 5.80
CA ALA A 27 -5.19 5.12 5.13
C ALA A 27 -5.70 3.98 6.00
N THR A 28 -6.85 3.43 5.61
CA THR A 28 -7.39 2.17 6.14
C THR A 28 -7.47 1.16 5.02
N VAL A 29 -7.12 -0.09 5.30
CA VAL A 29 -7.15 -1.20 4.35
C VAL A 29 -8.31 -2.12 4.68
N TYR A 30 -9.10 -2.46 3.67
CA TYR A 30 -10.24 -3.36 3.79
C TYR A 30 -10.08 -4.59 2.90
N LEU A 31 -10.47 -5.75 3.41
CA LEU A 31 -10.74 -6.93 2.59
C LEU A 31 -12.05 -6.72 1.85
N ALA A 32 -12.06 -7.03 0.58
CA ALA A 32 -13.25 -6.93 -0.26
C ALA A 32 -13.29 -8.04 -1.32
N GLU A 33 -14.47 -8.29 -1.87
CA GLU A 33 -14.65 -9.06 -3.08
C GLU A 33 -14.82 -8.12 -4.28
N ASP A 34 -14.01 -8.29 -5.32
CA ASP A 34 -14.25 -7.73 -6.64
C ASP A 34 -15.41 -8.49 -7.30
N LEU A 35 -16.59 -7.89 -7.35
CA LEU A 35 -17.82 -8.53 -7.83
C LEU A 35 -17.76 -8.89 -9.31
N LYS A 36 -16.99 -8.14 -10.10
CA LYS A 36 -16.81 -8.38 -11.54
C LYS A 36 -15.93 -9.61 -11.80
N HIS A 37 -14.81 -9.73 -11.08
CA HIS A 37 -13.83 -10.77 -11.33
C HIS A 37 -13.92 -11.95 -10.33
N LYS A 38 -14.86 -11.89 -9.36
CA LYS A 38 -15.11 -12.93 -8.35
C LYS A 38 -13.85 -13.34 -7.61
N ARG A 39 -13.08 -12.36 -7.13
CA ARG A 39 -11.83 -12.57 -6.41
C ARG A 39 -11.71 -11.66 -5.20
N ARG A 40 -10.95 -12.10 -4.20
CA ARG A 40 -10.61 -11.26 -3.05
C ARG A 40 -9.55 -10.24 -3.41
N VAL A 41 -9.76 -9.03 -2.91
CA VAL A 41 -8.86 -7.90 -3.08
C VAL A 41 -8.68 -7.16 -1.76
N ALA A 42 -7.59 -6.44 -1.64
CA ALA A 42 -7.39 -5.46 -0.58
C ALA A 42 -7.64 -4.06 -1.16
N ILE A 43 -8.52 -3.29 -0.51
CA ILE A 43 -8.83 -1.91 -0.90
C ILE A 43 -8.26 -0.98 0.16
N LYS A 44 -7.32 -0.15 -0.25
CA LYS A 44 -6.74 0.88 0.62
C LYS A 44 -7.41 2.21 0.34
N VAL A 45 -8.06 2.76 1.37
CA VAL A 45 -8.83 4.00 1.32
C VAL A 45 -8.07 5.07 2.06
N LEU A 46 -7.76 6.18 1.42
CA LEU A 46 -7.06 7.30 2.03
C LEU A 46 -7.98 8.00 3.05
N ARG A 47 -7.39 8.53 4.11
CA ARG A 47 -8.12 9.38 5.05
C ARG A 47 -8.61 10.66 4.37
N ALA A 48 -9.76 11.16 4.82
CA ALA A 48 -10.43 12.29 4.22
C ALA A 48 -9.55 13.56 4.17
N GLU A 49 -8.76 13.79 5.21
CA GLU A 49 -7.85 14.93 5.29
C GLU A 49 -6.77 14.86 4.20
N LEU A 50 -6.21 13.68 3.98
CA LEU A 50 -5.20 13.46 2.94
C LEU A 50 -5.83 13.51 1.55
N ALA A 51 -7.01 12.92 1.37
CA ALA A 51 -7.75 12.96 0.13
C ALA A 51 -8.10 14.38 -0.31
N ALA A 52 -8.50 15.24 0.63
CA ALA A 52 -8.80 16.66 0.37
C ALA A 52 -7.56 17.45 -0.07
N VAL A 53 -6.38 17.13 0.47
CA VAL A 53 -5.11 17.81 0.11
C VAL A 53 -4.60 17.35 -1.25
N ILE A 54 -4.69 16.07 -1.57
CA ILE A 54 -4.18 15.49 -2.83
C ILE A 54 -5.09 15.86 -4.00
N GLY A 55 -6.41 15.70 -3.83
CA GLY A 55 -7.40 15.83 -4.91
C GLY A 55 -7.48 14.60 -5.82
N ALA A 56 -8.67 14.35 -6.37
CA ALA A 56 -8.96 13.11 -7.11
C ALA A 56 -8.17 12.98 -8.42
N GLU A 57 -8.11 14.04 -9.23
CA GLU A 57 -7.42 14.00 -10.53
C GLU A 57 -5.93 13.72 -10.37
N ARG A 58 -5.30 14.40 -9.41
CA ARG A 58 -3.89 14.22 -9.13
C ARG A 58 -3.57 12.83 -8.59
N PHE A 59 -4.41 12.33 -7.66
CA PHE A 59 -4.27 10.99 -7.12
C PHE A 59 -4.29 9.94 -8.23
N VAL A 60 -5.30 9.97 -9.10
CA VAL A 60 -5.43 9.01 -10.21
C VAL A 60 -4.25 9.10 -11.16
N SER A 61 -3.81 10.33 -11.52
CA SER A 61 -2.67 10.53 -12.42
C SER A 61 -1.35 9.99 -11.84
N GLU A 62 -1.09 10.22 -10.56
CA GLU A 62 0.14 9.74 -9.91
C GLU A 62 0.16 8.22 -9.72
N ILE A 63 -1.00 7.61 -9.44
CA ILE A 63 -1.13 6.17 -9.32
C ILE A 63 -0.93 5.45 -10.66
N GLN A 64 -1.30 6.07 -11.79
CA GLN A 64 -1.11 5.46 -13.12
C GLN A 64 0.35 5.07 -13.37
N THR A 65 1.30 5.86 -12.91
CA THR A 65 2.74 5.55 -13.05
C THR A 65 3.10 4.27 -12.28
N THR A 66 2.54 4.12 -11.08
CA THR A 66 2.77 2.94 -10.23
C THR A 66 2.03 1.70 -10.75
N ALA A 67 0.87 1.89 -11.38
CA ALA A 67 0.07 0.80 -11.94
C ALA A 67 0.78 0.01 -13.05
N ASN A 68 1.78 0.63 -13.69
CA ASN A 68 2.58 -0.01 -14.74
C ASN A 68 3.77 -0.82 -14.21
N LEU A 69 4.03 -0.80 -12.89
CA LEU A 69 5.10 -1.61 -12.31
C LEU A 69 4.72 -3.10 -12.32
N GLN A 70 5.51 -3.91 -12.99
CA GLN A 70 5.34 -5.36 -13.07
C GLN A 70 6.65 -6.05 -12.68
N HIS A 71 6.70 -6.57 -11.47
CA HIS A 71 7.88 -7.26 -10.94
C HIS A 71 7.44 -8.32 -9.92
N PRO A 72 8.10 -9.49 -9.84
CA PRO A 72 7.71 -10.58 -8.93
C PRO A 72 7.74 -10.21 -7.44
N HIS A 73 8.48 -9.16 -7.06
CA HIS A 73 8.58 -8.66 -5.69
C HIS A 73 7.93 -7.28 -5.50
N ILE A 74 7.03 -6.87 -6.39
CA ILE A 74 6.17 -5.68 -6.23
C ILE A 74 4.72 -6.14 -6.16
N LEU A 75 3.99 -5.68 -5.15
CA LEU A 75 2.55 -5.89 -5.09
C LEU A 75 1.87 -5.07 -6.18
N ALA A 76 1.26 -5.77 -7.14
CA ALA A 76 0.62 -5.14 -8.27
C ALA A 76 -0.56 -4.26 -7.85
N LEU A 77 -0.83 -3.22 -8.62
CA LEU A 77 -2.05 -2.43 -8.52
C LEU A 77 -3.09 -2.99 -9.51
N HIS A 78 -4.30 -3.26 -9.03
CA HIS A 78 -5.39 -3.75 -9.89
C HIS A 78 -6.28 -2.62 -10.40
N ASP A 79 -6.51 -1.61 -9.58
CA ASP A 79 -7.41 -0.50 -9.88
C ASP A 79 -7.19 0.67 -8.92
N SER A 80 -7.70 1.84 -9.29
CA SER A 80 -7.72 3.01 -8.43
C SER A 80 -8.89 3.92 -8.80
N GLY A 81 -9.37 4.72 -7.87
CA GLY A 81 -10.47 5.61 -8.15
C GLY A 81 -10.80 6.60 -7.05
N ALA A 82 -11.81 7.39 -7.36
CA ALA A 82 -12.47 8.30 -6.44
C ALA A 82 -13.98 8.01 -6.45
N ALA A 83 -14.57 7.82 -5.28
CA ALA A 83 -16.00 7.58 -5.13
C ALA A 83 -16.51 8.28 -3.86
N ASP A 84 -17.51 9.13 -4.00
CA ASP A 84 -18.13 9.91 -2.90
C ASP A 84 -17.09 10.63 -2.00
N GLY A 85 -16.03 11.19 -2.61
CA GLY A 85 -14.94 11.87 -1.89
C GLY A 85 -13.89 10.94 -1.29
N PHE A 86 -14.07 9.63 -1.36
CA PHE A 86 -13.04 8.66 -0.98
C PHE A 86 -12.06 8.44 -2.14
N LEU A 87 -10.77 8.56 -1.86
CA LEU A 87 -9.71 8.13 -2.76
C LEU A 87 -9.26 6.73 -2.34
N TYR A 88 -9.21 5.81 -3.29
CA TYR A 88 -8.86 4.42 -3.01
C TYR A 88 -8.05 3.79 -4.12
N TYR A 89 -7.34 2.74 -3.79
CA TYR A 89 -6.75 1.83 -4.75
C TYR A 89 -6.88 0.37 -4.32
N VAL A 90 -6.87 -0.48 -5.30
CA VAL A 90 -7.19 -1.90 -5.20
C VAL A 90 -5.95 -2.71 -5.57
N MET A 91 -5.62 -3.68 -4.75
CA MET A 91 -4.49 -4.58 -4.94
C MET A 91 -4.91 -6.03 -4.65
N PRO A 92 -4.15 -7.03 -5.08
CA PRO A 92 -4.40 -8.41 -4.68
C PRO A 92 -4.48 -8.52 -3.16
N TYR A 93 -5.43 -9.31 -2.66
CA TYR A 93 -5.38 -9.74 -1.28
C TYR A 93 -4.29 -10.82 -1.13
N VAL A 94 -3.27 -10.52 -0.36
CA VAL A 94 -2.15 -11.42 -0.08
C VAL A 94 -2.39 -12.08 1.28
N GLU A 95 -2.52 -13.40 1.27
CA GLU A 95 -2.56 -14.20 2.51
C GLU A 95 -1.13 -14.32 3.05
N GLY A 96 -0.88 -13.71 4.20
CA GLY A 96 0.43 -13.67 4.81
C GLY A 96 0.51 -12.63 5.93
N GLU A 97 1.71 -12.29 6.30
CA GLU A 97 1.99 -11.29 7.32
C GLU A 97 2.93 -10.21 6.77
N SER A 98 2.95 -9.03 7.40
CA SER A 98 4.00 -8.05 7.10
C SER A 98 5.33 -8.48 7.73
N LEU A 99 6.43 -7.96 7.19
CA LEU A 99 7.74 -8.14 7.82
C LEU A 99 7.76 -7.56 9.24
N ARG A 100 6.97 -6.51 9.50
CA ARG A 100 6.80 -5.95 10.84
C ARG A 100 6.19 -6.97 11.81
N ASP A 101 5.12 -7.65 11.40
CA ASP A 101 4.44 -8.65 12.24
C ASP A 101 5.40 -9.81 12.54
N ARG A 102 6.13 -10.29 11.54
CA ARG A 102 7.13 -11.33 11.72
C ARG A 102 8.24 -10.90 12.69
N LEU A 103 8.79 -9.70 12.52
CA LEU A 103 9.81 -9.16 13.43
C LEU A 103 9.27 -8.97 14.87
N SER A 104 8.00 -8.58 15.00
CA SER A 104 7.37 -8.43 16.33
C SER A 104 7.20 -9.78 17.03
N ARG A 105 6.93 -10.84 16.29
CA ARG A 105 6.74 -12.20 16.78
C ARG A 105 8.07 -12.91 17.04
N GLU A 106 9.00 -12.87 16.09
CA GLU A 106 10.27 -13.62 16.14
C GLU A 106 11.42 -12.84 16.78
N LYS A 107 11.27 -11.49 16.93
CA LYS A 107 12.29 -10.56 17.43
C LYS A 107 13.52 -10.46 16.54
N GLN A 108 13.96 -11.55 15.95
CA GLN A 108 15.12 -11.64 15.08
C GLN A 108 14.85 -12.64 13.95
N LEU A 109 15.30 -12.31 12.74
CA LEU A 109 15.22 -13.21 11.60
C LEU A 109 16.49 -14.09 11.52
N PRO A 110 16.37 -15.33 11.02
CA PRO A 110 17.52 -16.07 10.52
C PRO A 110 18.28 -15.25 9.47
N ILE A 111 19.62 -15.30 9.51
CA ILE A 111 20.46 -14.50 8.59
C ILE A 111 20.11 -14.80 7.13
N ALA A 112 19.90 -16.06 6.78
CA ALA A 112 19.53 -16.46 5.42
C ALA A 112 18.23 -15.81 4.96
N ASP A 113 17.20 -15.73 5.83
CA ASP A 113 15.95 -15.05 5.53
C ASP A 113 16.13 -13.54 5.38
N ALA A 114 16.92 -12.92 6.25
CA ALA A 114 17.21 -11.49 6.18
C ALA A 114 17.91 -11.12 4.87
N VAL A 115 18.90 -11.89 4.46
CA VAL A 115 19.65 -11.70 3.21
C VAL A 115 18.72 -11.88 2.00
N ARG A 116 17.89 -12.94 1.99
CA ARG A 116 16.95 -13.20 0.92
C ARG A 116 15.92 -12.07 0.79
N ILE A 117 15.27 -11.69 1.88
CA ILE A 117 14.28 -10.59 1.88
C ILE A 117 14.92 -9.29 1.41
N ALA A 118 16.10 -8.95 1.90
CA ALA A 118 16.81 -7.75 1.48
C ALA A 118 17.14 -7.76 -0.01
N GLY A 119 17.56 -8.90 -0.57
CA GLY A 119 17.83 -9.07 -2.00
C GLY A 119 16.57 -8.92 -2.85
N GLU A 120 15.45 -9.51 -2.43
CA GLU A 120 14.15 -9.41 -3.12
C GLU A 120 13.62 -7.97 -3.13
N VAL A 121 13.71 -7.26 -1.99
CA VAL A 121 13.35 -5.84 -1.87
C VAL A 121 14.26 -4.98 -2.73
N ALA A 122 15.57 -5.19 -2.70
CA ALA A 122 16.52 -4.44 -3.53
C ALA A 122 16.24 -4.62 -5.03
N SER A 123 15.91 -5.84 -5.46
CA SER A 123 15.51 -6.13 -6.85
C SER A 123 14.24 -5.37 -7.27
N ALA A 124 13.23 -5.32 -6.39
CA ALA A 124 12.01 -4.56 -6.61
C ALA A 124 12.28 -3.05 -6.76
N LEU A 125 13.13 -2.51 -5.86
CA LEU A 125 13.48 -1.10 -5.87
C LEU A 125 14.33 -0.71 -7.09
N ASP A 126 15.31 -1.53 -7.47
CA ASP A 126 16.12 -1.32 -8.68
C ASP A 126 15.22 -1.27 -9.93
N TYR A 127 14.29 -2.21 -10.06
CA TYR A 127 13.31 -2.20 -11.14
C TYR A 127 12.47 -0.92 -11.16
N ALA A 128 11.90 -0.53 -10.01
CA ALA A 128 11.06 0.68 -9.91
C ALA A 128 11.86 1.95 -10.24
N HIS A 129 13.11 2.05 -9.76
CA HIS A 129 14.00 3.18 -10.05
C HIS A 129 14.31 3.31 -11.54
N ARG A 130 14.53 2.21 -12.24
CA ARG A 130 14.70 2.21 -13.71
C ARG A 130 13.44 2.67 -14.45
N GLN A 131 12.25 2.51 -13.85
CA GLN A 131 10.99 3.05 -14.36
C GLN A 131 10.71 4.50 -13.89
N GLY A 132 11.67 5.14 -13.21
CA GLY A 132 11.53 6.50 -12.68
C GLY A 132 10.68 6.61 -11.41
N VAL A 133 10.35 5.49 -10.77
CA VAL A 133 9.53 5.44 -9.56
C VAL A 133 10.38 5.21 -8.33
N ILE A 134 10.30 6.12 -7.36
CA ILE A 134 10.96 6.02 -6.06
C ILE A 134 9.90 5.72 -4.99
N HIS A 135 10.12 4.71 -4.15
CA HIS A 135 9.14 4.29 -3.15
C HIS A 135 8.92 5.31 -2.03
N ARG A 136 9.98 5.88 -1.47
CA ARG A 136 10.03 6.95 -0.43
C ARG A 136 9.56 6.56 0.98
N ASP A 137 8.98 5.39 1.19
CA ASP A 137 8.50 4.92 2.50
C ASP A 137 8.78 3.41 2.69
N ILE A 138 10.04 2.98 2.44
CA ILE A 138 10.43 1.58 2.69
C ILE A 138 10.56 1.36 4.18
N LYS A 139 9.74 0.42 4.67
CA LYS A 139 9.70 -0.02 6.07
C LYS A 139 9.09 -1.41 6.18
N PRO A 140 9.30 -2.12 7.30
CA PRO A 140 8.80 -3.50 7.45
C PRO A 140 7.28 -3.65 7.29
N GLU A 141 6.49 -2.62 7.58
CA GLU A 141 5.04 -2.62 7.39
C GLU A 141 4.63 -2.69 5.91
N ASN A 142 5.48 -2.17 5.02
CA ASN A 142 5.25 -2.11 3.58
C ASN A 142 5.91 -3.28 2.82
N ILE A 143 6.40 -4.29 3.54
CA ILE A 143 6.94 -5.53 2.99
C ILE A 143 6.05 -6.67 3.44
N LEU A 144 5.30 -7.27 2.52
CA LEU A 144 4.45 -8.42 2.78
C LEU A 144 5.24 -9.70 2.52
N LEU A 145 5.03 -10.71 3.36
CA LEU A 145 5.64 -12.03 3.24
C LEU A 145 4.56 -13.03 2.86
N HIS A 146 4.71 -13.64 1.69
CA HIS A 146 3.78 -14.62 1.13
C HIS A 146 4.55 -15.76 0.48
N ASP A 147 4.23 -17.00 0.85
CA ASP A 147 4.91 -18.21 0.34
C ASP A 147 6.44 -18.12 0.35
N GLY A 148 7.00 -17.57 1.42
CA GLY A 148 8.43 -17.41 1.59
C GLY A 148 9.07 -16.28 0.75
N ARG A 149 8.28 -15.45 0.04
CA ARG A 149 8.76 -14.34 -0.78
C ARG A 149 8.35 -12.99 -0.19
N ALA A 150 9.18 -11.98 -0.41
CA ALA A 150 8.86 -10.61 -0.06
C ALA A 150 8.17 -9.90 -1.25
N LEU A 151 7.13 -9.13 -0.94
CA LEU A 151 6.42 -8.25 -1.86
C LEU A 151 6.45 -6.84 -1.30
N VAL A 152 7.00 -5.90 -2.05
CA VAL A 152 6.99 -4.48 -1.68
C VAL A 152 5.63 -3.89 -2.06
N ALA A 153 4.91 -3.39 -1.06
CA ALA A 153 3.61 -2.74 -1.21
C ALA A 153 3.75 -1.22 -1.12
N ASP A 154 2.70 -0.49 -1.49
CA ASP A 154 2.56 0.95 -1.29
C ASP A 154 3.53 1.84 -2.09
N PHE A 155 3.92 1.43 -3.28
CA PHE A 155 4.55 2.33 -4.24
C PHE A 155 3.61 3.50 -4.59
N GLY A 156 4.12 4.73 -4.54
CA GLY A 156 3.45 5.90 -5.14
C GLY A 156 2.58 6.77 -4.24
N ILE A 157 2.12 6.30 -3.06
CA ILE A 157 1.28 7.14 -2.17
C ILE A 157 2.08 8.27 -1.53
N ALA A 158 3.33 8.03 -1.21
CA ALA A 158 4.23 9.04 -0.66
C ALA A 158 4.50 10.18 -1.66
N LEU A 159 4.37 9.94 -2.97
CA LEU A 159 4.53 10.96 -4.00
C LEU A 159 3.36 11.95 -4.01
N ALA A 160 2.14 11.44 -3.93
CA ALA A 160 0.93 12.25 -3.86
C ALA A 160 0.93 13.12 -2.59
N ALA A 161 1.28 12.54 -1.44
CA ALA A 161 1.33 13.23 -0.16
C ALA A 161 2.47 14.26 -0.07
N SER A 162 3.67 13.94 -0.56
CA SER A 162 4.84 14.82 -0.44
C SER A 162 4.80 16.05 -1.37
N ARG A 163 4.09 15.94 -2.49
CA ARG A 163 3.90 17.07 -3.43
C ARG A 163 2.74 17.97 -3.05
N ALA A 164 1.77 17.47 -2.27
CA ALA A 164 0.61 18.24 -1.84
C ALA A 164 0.89 19.09 -0.59
N GLY A 165 1.81 18.66 0.28
CA GLY A 165 2.26 19.42 1.43
C GLY A 165 3.67 19.92 1.19
N GLY A 166 3.83 21.20 0.89
CA GLY A 166 5.13 21.87 0.79
C GLY A 166 5.84 22.01 2.15
N THR A 167 5.81 20.99 2.99
CA THR A 167 6.54 20.93 4.25
C THR A 167 6.98 19.49 4.50
N ARG A 168 8.29 19.31 4.59
CA ARG A 168 8.93 18.11 5.10
C ARG A 168 8.37 17.83 6.50
N THR A 169 7.56 16.80 6.65
CA THR A 169 7.40 16.18 7.96
C THR A 169 8.41 15.05 8.09
N THR A 170 9.66 15.43 8.29
CA THR A 170 10.63 14.61 8.99
C THR A 170 10.40 14.85 10.47
N GLU A 171 9.41 14.20 11.04
CA GLU A 171 9.38 13.94 12.47
C GLU A 171 9.52 12.46 12.69
N THR A 172 10.75 12.04 12.80
CA THR A 172 11.20 11.15 13.88
C THR A 172 12.69 11.36 13.99
N GLY A 173 13.06 12.34 14.83
CA GLY A 173 14.39 12.37 15.39
C GLY A 173 14.58 11.12 16.23
N MET A 174 15.57 10.32 15.84
CA MET A 174 16.43 9.56 16.74
C MET A 174 17.69 9.22 15.96
N CYS A 175 18.66 10.12 16.08
CA CYS A 175 20.06 9.75 15.98
C CYS A 175 20.34 8.76 17.10
N LEU A 176 20.80 7.58 16.76
CA LEU A 176 21.61 6.77 17.66
C LEU A 176 22.99 6.68 17.02
N GLY A 177 23.95 7.23 17.76
CA GLY A 177 25.38 7.10 17.54
C GLY A 177 25.88 5.67 17.71
#